data_521ae2caa6f7c19c4e20293068487c01
#
_entry.id   521ae2caa6f7c19c4e20293068487c01
#
_cell.length_a   1.000
_cell.length_b   1.000
_cell.length_c   1.000
_cell.angle_alpha   90.00
_cell.angle_beta   90.00
_cell.angle_gamma   90.00
#
_symmetry.space_group_name_H-M   'P 1'
#
loop_
_entity.id
_entity.type
_entity.pdbx_description
1 polymer ?
#
loop_
_entity_poly.entity_id
_entity_poly.type
_entity_poly.pdbx_seq_one_letter_code
_entity_poly.pdbx_strand_id
1 'polypeptide(L)'
;MKVVSILSALFLAMLTSPSFAQISKEQAKERKVIMKSSKSELTQKATKIARKEAKKLRKEGWTTAPGALPIEKQLDKSYMMAYEYDDNMYPKYIMGEAMSIGENYDAAKMQALELAKQNLAGQIQTEVTALIENTVANKQLSQEQAASVTQSIMASKNLISQSIGRTISVVEVFRTLSNKNKEVLVRIAYNSNMAKETAKKIVREDLEKKGDKLHKDLDKMLGW
;
A
#
# COMPACT_ATOMS: atom_id res chain seq x y z
N MET A 1 70.52 -33.87 -14.75
CA MET A 1 69.37 -33.85 -15.67
C MET A 1 68.14 -33.51 -14.87
N LYS A 2 67.64 -32.30 -15.03
CA LYS A 2 66.51 -31.79 -14.27
C LYS A 2 65.26 -31.80 -15.18
N VAL A 3 64.23 -32.54 -14.77
CA VAL A 3 62.92 -32.55 -15.44
C VAL A 3 62.09 -31.47 -14.82
N VAL A 4 61.71 -30.47 -15.59
CA VAL A 4 60.83 -29.37 -15.18
C VAL A 4 59.38 -29.81 -15.53
N SER A 5 58.57 -29.95 -14.49
CA SER A 5 57.14 -30.27 -14.60
C SER A 5 56.38 -28.98 -14.77
N ILE A 6 55.72 -28.82 -15.91
CA ILE A 6 54.84 -27.67 -16.19
C ILE A 6 53.41 -28.03 -15.75
N LEU A 7 52.97 -27.43 -14.67
CA LEU A 7 51.58 -27.51 -14.19
C LEU A 7 50.76 -26.45 -14.93
N SER A 8 49.98 -26.82 -15.92
CA SER A 8 49.02 -25.96 -16.59
C SER A 8 47.75 -25.87 -15.76
N ALA A 9 47.54 -24.75 -15.06
CA ALA A 9 46.30 -24.44 -14.38
C ALA A 9 45.23 -24.03 -15.41
N LEU A 10 44.26 -24.91 -15.63
CA LEU A 10 43.08 -24.62 -16.43
C LEU A 10 42.15 -23.73 -15.61
N PHE A 11 42.14 -22.41 -15.90
CA PHE A 11 41.22 -21.46 -15.30
C PHE A 11 39.89 -21.54 -16.04
N LEU A 12 38.97 -22.36 -15.50
CA LEU A 12 37.60 -22.47 -16.03
C LEU A 12 36.81 -21.21 -15.59
N ALA A 13 36.77 -20.19 -16.42
CA ALA A 13 35.93 -19.03 -16.24
C ALA A 13 34.46 -19.44 -16.41
N MET A 14 33.74 -19.65 -15.32
CA MET A 14 32.28 -19.75 -15.32
C MET A 14 31.71 -18.36 -15.71
N LEU A 15 31.37 -18.21 -16.96
CA LEU A 15 30.53 -17.14 -17.48
C LEU A 15 29.10 -17.37 -16.90
N THR A 16 28.81 -16.76 -15.76
CA THR A 16 27.44 -16.63 -15.25
C THR A 16 26.73 -15.62 -16.13
N SER A 17 26.11 -16.08 -17.21
CA SER A 17 25.19 -15.28 -17.97
C SER A 17 24.04 -14.85 -17.06
N PRO A 18 23.69 -13.54 -17.00
CA PRO A 18 22.49 -13.14 -16.27
C PRO A 18 21.29 -13.83 -16.93
N SER A 19 20.66 -14.77 -16.24
CA SER A 19 19.41 -15.36 -16.67
C SER A 19 18.33 -14.27 -16.66
N PHE A 20 18.16 -13.59 -17.79
CA PHE A 20 16.95 -12.83 -18.02
C PHE A 20 15.80 -13.83 -17.96
N ALA A 21 14.98 -13.75 -16.91
CA ALA A 21 13.82 -14.60 -16.74
C ALA A 21 12.94 -14.50 -18.00
N GLN A 22 13.00 -15.54 -18.82
CA GLN A 22 12.27 -15.59 -20.07
C GLN A 22 10.78 -15.71 -19.72
N ILE A 23 10.02 -14.65 -20.03
CA ILE A 23 8.59 -14.58 -19.74
C ILE A 23 7.90 -15.73 -20.48
N SER A 24 7.15 -16.56 -19.75
CA SER A 24 6.41 -17.67 -20.35
C SER A 24 5.37 -17.16 -21.37
N LYS A 25 4.99 -18.00 -22.33
CA LYS A 25 3.94 -17.65 -23.32
C LYS A 25 2.59 -17.31 -22.64
N GLU A 26 2.29 -17.93 -21.52
CA GLU A 26 1.11 -17.66 -20.69
C GLU A 26 1.19 -16.30 -20.04
N GLN A 27 2.30 -15.98 -19.38
CA GLN A 27 2.55 -14.65 -18.81
C GLN A 27 2.50 -13.54 -19.87
N ALA A 28 2.98 -13.82 -21.09
CA ALA A 28 2.90 -12.88 -22.20
C ALA A 28 1.45 -12.66 -22.69
N LYS A 29 0.61 -13.71 -22.67
CA LYS A 29 -0.83 -13.60 -22.98
C LYS A 29 -1.55 -12.80 -21.90
N GLU A 30 -1.34 -13.11 -20.64
CA GLU A 30 -1.92 -12.37 -19.50
C GLU A 30 -1.55 -10.89 -19.53
N ARG A 31 -0.27 -10.56 -19.77
CA ARG A 31 0.17 -9.17 -19.94
C ARG A 31 -0.58 -8.45 -21.09
N LYS A 32 -0.80 -9.13 -22.22
CA LYS A 32 -1.55 -8.54 -23.33
C LYS A 32 -3.02 -8.28 -22.96
N VAL A 33 -3.65 -9.18 -22.22
CA VAL A 33 -5.02 -9.01 -21.72
C VAL A 33 -5.07 -7.83 -20.75
N ILE A 34 -4.16 -7.76 -19.78
CA ILE A 34 -4.07 -6.65 -18.82
C ILE A 34 -3.83 -5.32 -19.55
N MET A 35 -2.89 -5.28 -20.50
CA MET A 35 -2.63 -4.07 -21.29
C MET A 35 -3.84 -3.62 -22.10
N LYS A 36 -4.59 -4.56 -22.69
CA LYS A 36 -5.83 -4.25 -23.46
C LYS A 36 -6.91 -3.70 -22.53
N SER A 37 -7.10 -4.30 -21.36
CA SER A 37 -8.03 -3.83 -20.33
C SER A 37 -7.65 -2.43 -19.85
N SER A 38 -6.39 -2.20 -19.45
CA SER A 38 -5.90 -0.90 -19.01
C SER A 38 -6.06 0.18 -20.07
N LYS A 39 -5.80 -0.15 -21.35
CA LYS A 39 -6.03 0.79 -22.47
C LYS A 39 -7.52 1.11 -22.63
N SER A 40 -8.39 0.13 -22.50
CA SER A 40 -9.85 0.32 -22.53
C SER A 40 -10.30 1.25 -21.40
N GLU A 41 -9.85 1.02 -20.17
CA GLU A 41 -10.15 1.88 -19.02
C GLU A 41 -9.69 3.32 -19.22
N LEU A 42 -8.50 3.52 -19.79
CA LEU A 42 -7.97 4.86 -20.07
C LEU A 42 -8.80 5.60 -21.13
N THR A 43 -9.36 4.89 -22.10
CA THR A 43 -10.13 5.48 -23.20
C THR A 43 -11.61 5.67 -22.86
N GLN A 44 -12.17 4.91 -21.92
CA GLN A 44 -13.56 5.07 -21.50
C GLN A 44 -13.79 6.43 -20.84
N LYS A 45 -15.01 6.94 -21.02
CA LYS A 45 -15.42 8.18 -20.38
C LYS A 45 -15.60 7.97 -18.87
N ALA A 46 -15.06 8.86 -18.07
CA ALA A 46 -15.24 8.81 -16.61
C ALA A 46 -16.73 8.84 -16.22
N THR A 47 -17.08 8.25 -15.09
CA THR A 47 -18.44 8.22 -14.55
C THR A 47 -19.02 9.62 -14.37
N LYS A 48 -20.34 9.72 -14.35
CA LYS A 48 -21.03 11.00 -14.14
C LYS A 48 -20.65 11.62 -12.78
N ILE A 49 -20.48 10.78 -11.77
CA ILE A 49 -20.12 11.22 -10.40
C ILE A 49 -18.71 11.82 -10.41
N ALA A 50 -17.72 11.09 -10.92
CA ALA A 50 -16.34 11.56 -11.00
C ALA A 50 -16.19 12.85 -11.81
N ARG A 51 -16.92 12.96 -12.94
CA ARG A 51 -16.92 14.19 -13.75
C ARG A 51 -17.55 15.39 -13.02
N LYS A 52 -18.61 15.16 -12.21
CA LYS A 52 -19.24 16.22 -11.40
C LYS A 52 -18.28 16.70 -10.31
N GLU A 53 -17.64 15.77 -9.61
CA GLU A 53 -16.66 16.07 -8.57
C GLU A 53 -15.42 16.76 -9.15
N ALA A 54 -14.87 16.26 -10.24
CA ALA A 54 -13.74 16.88 -10.94
C ALA A 54 -14.05 18.33 -11.38
N LYS A 55 -15.28 18.58 -11.83
CA LYS A 55 -15.72 19.96 -12.18
C LYS A 55 -15.73 20.88 -10.95
N LYS A 56 -16.13 20.36 -9.77
CA LYS A 56 -16.10 21.10 -8.50
C LYS A 56 -14.65 21.41 -8.11
N LEU A 57 -13.79 20.40 -8.09
CA LEU A 57 -12.37 20.58 -7.76
C LEU A 57 -11.69 21.61 -8.68
N ARG A 58 -11.95 21.55 -10.00
CA ARG A 58 -11.38 22.54 -10.95
C ARG A 58 -11.86 23.97 -10.65
N LYS A 59 -13.12 24.16 -10.24
CA LYS A 59 -13.62 25.48 -9.82
C LYS A 59 -12.92 26.01 -8.58
N GLU A 60 -12.45 25.12 -7.71
CA GLU A 60 -11.67 25.43 -6.51
C GLU A 60 -10.17 25.62 -6.81
N GLY A 61 -9.78 25.54 -8.09
CA GLY A 61 -8.40 25.75 -8.54
C GLY A 61 -7.53 24.50 -8.56
N TRP A 62 -8.09 23.31 -8.28
CA TRP A 62 -7.35 22.06 -8.31
C TRP A 62 -7.01 21.63 -9.74
N THR A 63 -5.79 21.12 -9.91
CA THR A 63 -5.27 20.61 -11.18
C THR A 63 -4.39 19.38 -10.95
N THR A 64 -3.99 18.71 -12.01
CA THR A 64 -3.09 17.55 -11.97
C THR A 64 -1.69 17.94 -12.43
N ALA A 65 -0.67 17.22 -11.97
CA ALA A 65 0.68 17.38 -12.47
C ALA A 65 0.75 17.02 -13.98
N PRO A 66 1.69 17.59 -14.75
CA PRO A 66 1.92 17.21 -16.13
C PRO A 66 2.16 15.70 -16.28
N GLY A 67 1.45 15.07 -17.22
CA GLY A 67 1.55 13.61 -17.45
C GLY A 67 0.71 12.74 -16.51
N ALA A 68 0.08 13.30 -15.47
CA ALA A 68 -0.84 12.57 -14.62
C ALA A 68 -2.21 12.38 -15.29
N LEU A 69 -2.98 11.39 -14.84
CA LEU A 69 -4.35 11.19 -15.28
C LEU A 69 -5.22 12.43 -14.96
N PRO A 70 -6.20 12.77 -15.81
CA PRO A 70 -7.19 13.79 -15.50
C PRO A 70 -7.91 13.52 -14.17
N ILE A 71 -8.32 14.58 -13.45
CA ILE A 71 -8.96 14.47 -12.12
C ILE A 71 -10.11 13.46 -12.13
N GLU A 72 -10.99 13.49 -13.14
CA GLU A 72 -12.13 12.57 -13.25
C GLU A 72 -11.73 11.11 -13.39
N LYS A 73 -10.57 10.83 -13.99
CA LYS A 73 -10.04 9.48 -14.13
C LYS A 73 -9.41 8.99 -12.82
N GLN A 74 -8.73 9.88 -12.12
CA GLN A 74 -8.19 9.59 -10.79
C GLN A 74 -9.31 9.29 -9.80
N LEU A 75 -10.40 10.09 -9.81
CA LEU A 75 -11.57 9.87 -8.97
C LEU A 75 -12.28 8.56 -9.30
N ASP A 76 -12.49 8.23 -10.58
CA ASP A 76 -13.07 6.94 -10.99
C ASP A 76 -12.27 5.77 -10.44
N LYS A 77 -10.95 5.79 -10.64
CA LYS A 77 -10.07 4.76 -10.10
C LYS A 77 -10.19 4.64 -8.59
N SER A 78 -10.24 5.78 -7.89
CA SER A 78 -10.41 5.81 -6.44
C SER A 78 -11.73 5.18 -6.00
N TYR A 79 -12.84 5.51 -6.68
CA TYR A 79 -14.15 4.93 -6.37
C TYR A 79 -14.19 3.42 -6.65
N MET A 80 -13.66 2.98 -7.81
CA MET A 80 -13.59 1.56 -8.15
C MET A 80 -12.84 0.77 -7.07
N MET A 81 -11.66 1.24 -6.67
CA MET A 81 -10.86 0.58 -5.64
C MET A 81 -11.51 0.62 -4.25
N ALA A 82 -12.23 1.69 -3.90
CA ALA A 82 -12.92 1.80 -2.63
C ALA A 82 -14.08 0.79 -2.47
N TYR A 83 -14.67 0.36 -3.59
CA TYR A 83 -15.79 -0.59 -3.62
C TYR A 83 -15.41 -1.95 -4.22
N GLU A 84 -14.11 -2.24 -4.34
CA GLU A 84 -13.63 -3.56 -4.75
C GLU A 84 -13.55 -4.48 -3.53
N TYR A 85 -14.24 -5.62 -3.60
CA TYR A 85 -14.29 -6.63 -2.54
C TYR A 85 -13.54 -7.88 -2.98
N ASP A 86 -13.02 -8.62 -2.01
CA ASP A 86 -12.47 -9.95 -2.23
C ASP A 86 -13.59 -11.02 -2.29
N ASP A 87 -13.20 -12.28 -2.49
CA ASP A 87 -14.14 -13.40 -2.59
C ASP A 87 -14.95 -13.63 -1.30
N ASN A 88 -14.48 -13.10 -0.17
CA ASN A 88 -15.14 -13.18 1.14
C ASN A 88 -15.96 -11.91 1.46
N MET A 89 -16.16 -11.03 0.50
CA MET A 89 -16.88 -9.76 0.65
C MET A 89 -16.21 -8.75 1.59
N TYR A 90 -14.90 -8.86 1.82
CA TYR A 90 -14.13 -7.84 2.52
C TYR A 90 -13.54 -6.81 1.55
N PRO A 91 -13.44 -5.53 1.95
CA PRO A 91 -12.79 -4.51 1.13
C PRO A 91 -11.36 -4.94 0.76
N LYS A 92 -11.06 -4.93 -0.54
CA LYS A 92 -9.75 -5.35 -1.06
C LYS A 92 -8.65 -4.33 -0.81
N TYR A 93 -9.04 -3.07 -0.62
CA TYR A 93 -8.13 -1.96 -0.37
C TYR A 93 -8.58 -1.10 0.80
N ILE A 94 -7.61 -0.68 1.60
CA ILE A 94 -7.75 0.36 2.61
C ILE A 94 -7.24 1.66 2.00
N MET A 95 -7.96 2.77 2.22
CA MET A 95 -7.62 4.06 1.64
C MET A 95 -7.08 5.03 2.69
N GLY A 96 -5.97 5.71 2.38
CA GLY A 96 -5.46 6.83 3.17
C GLY A 96 -5.52 8.11 2.35
N GLU A 97 -6.02 9.20 2.93
CA GLU A 97 -6.07 10.51 2.28
C GLU A 97 -5.52 11.58 3.20
N ALA A 98 -4.80 12.52 2.62
CA ALA A 98 -4.34 13.70 3.35
C ALA A 98 -4.10 14.88 2.39
N MET A 99 -4.14 16.07 2.97
CA MET A 99 -3.70 17.31 2.33
C MET A 99 -2.53 17.92 3.07
N SER A 100 -1.66 18.61 2.35
CA SER A 100 -0.58 19.37 2.92
C SER A 100 -0.28 20.63 2.10
N ILE A 101 0.29 21.61 2.75
CA ILE A 101 0.73 22.87 2.14
C ILE A 101 2.25 22.95 2.27
N GLY A 102 2.92 23.30 1.17
CA GLY A 102 4.36 23.53 1.12
C GLY A 102 4.72 24.69 0.21
N GLU A 103 5.95 25.16 0.30
CA GLU A 103 6.46 26.24 -0.54
C GLU A 103 6.47 25.87 -2.03
N ASN A 104 6.65 24.57 -2.32
CA ASN A 104 6.60 24.03 -3.66
C ASN A 104 5.78 22.73 -3.70
N TYR A 105 5.51 22.25 -4.91
CA TYR A 105 4.71 21.04 -5.14
C TYR A 105 5.31 19.79 -4.49
N ASP A 106 6.62 19.58 -4.63
CA ASP A 106 7.28 18.36 -4.16
C ASP A 106 7.29 18.29 -2.63
N ALA A 107 7.57 19.39 -1.95
CA ALA A 107 7.52 19.46 -0.49
C ALA A 107 6.10 19.18 0.05
N ALA A 108 5.08 19.82 -0.54
CA ALA A 108 3.69 19.58 -0.17
C ALA A 108 3.26 18.14 -0.45
N LYS A 109 3.64 17.58 -1.61
CA LYS A 109 3.34 16.20 -1.98
C LYS A 109 3.97 15.19 -1.03
N MET A 110 5.26 15.35 -0.72
CA MET A 110 5.95 14.44 0.20
C MET A 110 5.27 14.42 1.57
N GLN A 111 4.95 15.60 2.10
CA GLN A 111 4.26 15.72 3.38
C GLN A 111 2.84 15.14 3.32
N ALA A 112 2.08 15.39 2.24
CA ALA A 112 0.74 14.82 2.05
C ALA A 112 0.78 13.28 1.97
N LEU A 113 1.77 12.70 1.28
CA LEU A 113 1.97 11.26 1.20
C LEU A 113 2.27 10.65 2.56
N GLU A 114 3.12 11.29 3.37
CA GLU A 114 3.44 10.79 4.71
C GLU A 114 2.22 10.86 5.63
N LEU A 115 1.48 11.95 5.62
CA LEU A 115 0.23 12.07 6.37
C LEU A 115 -0.82 11.06 5.90
N ALA A 116 -0.92 10.80 4.60
CA ALA A 116 -1.82 9.77 4.05
C ALA A 116 -1.46 8.36 4.54
N LYS A 117 -0.17 8.03 4.64
CA LYS A 117 0.29 6.76 5.23
C LYS A 117 -0.02 6.68 6.72
N GLN A 118 0.13 7.76 7.46
CA GLN A 118 -0.24 7.80 8.88
C GLN A 118 -1.75 7.61 9.10
N ASN A 119 -2.58 8.18 8.22
CA ASN A 119 -4.03 7.98 8.23
C ASN A 119 -4.38 6.52 7.89
N LEU A 120 -3.71 5.95 6.90
CA LEU A 120 -3.83 4.53 6.53
C LEU A 120 -3.45 3.62 7.70
N ALA A 121 -2.34 3.89 8.38
CA ALA A 121 -1.92 3.15 9.58
C ALA A 121 -2.96 3.21 10.70
N GLY A 122 -3.61 4.36 10.89
CA GLY A 122 -4.71 4.51 11.84
C GLY A 122 -5.92 3.65 11.48
N GLN A 123 -6.29 3.55 10.21
CA GLN A 123 -7.37 2.66 9.76
C GLN A 123 -7.02 1.19 9.96
N ILE A 124 -5.79 0.78 9.64
CA ILE A 124 -5.30 -0.58 9.90
C ILE A 124 -5.42 -0.92 11.39
N GLN A 125 -5.01 0.00 12.28
CA GLN A 125 -5.18 -0.21 13.73
C GLN A 125 -6.64 -0.41 14.11
N THR A 126 -7.54 0.41 13.58
CA THR A 126 -8.98 0.32 13.86
C THR A 126 -9.56 -1.03 13.41
N GLU A 127 -9.21 -1.46 12.19
CA GLU A 127 -9.68 -2.76 11.66
C GLU A 127 -9.16 -3.94 12.50
N VAL A 128 -7.88 -3.91 12.87
CA VAL A 128 -7.28 -4.97 13.69
C VAL A 128 -7.87 -4.97 15.10
N THR A 129 -8.12 -3.81 15.69
CA THR A 129 -8.77 -3.72 17.00
C THR A 129 -10.18 -4.31 16.94
N ALA A 130 -10.96 -4.01 15.91
CA ALA A 130 -12.29 -4.58 15.72
C ALA A 130 -12.26 -6.11 15.57
N LEU A 131 -11.25 -6.67 14.89
CA LEU A 131 -11.05 -8.12 14.82
C LEU A 131 -10.74 -8.73 16.18
N ILE A 132 -9.93 -8.07 17.00
CA ILE A 132 -9.60 -8.51 18.37
C ILE A 132 -10.87 -8.53 19.23
N GLU A 133 -11.69 -7.49 19.19
CA GLU A 133 -12.96 -7.40 19.92
C GLU A 133 -13.92 -8.54 19.52
N ASN A 134 -14.03 -8.83 18.23
CA ASN A 134 -14.82 -9.96 17.75
C ASN A 134 -14.30 -11.32 18.25
N THR A 135 -12.98 -11.46 18.38
CA THR A 135 -12.32 -12.67 18.91
C THR A 135 -12.65 -12.87 20.39
N VAL A 136 -12.73 -11.78 21.18
CA VAL A 136 -13.20 -11.81 22.57
C VAL A 136 -14.67 -12.22 22.63
N ALA A 137 -15.53 -11.61 21.81
CA ALA A 137 -16.94 -11.92 21.75
C ALA A 137 -17.20 -13.41 21.44
N ASN A 138 -16.35 -14.02 20.61
CA ASN A 138 -16.40 -15.44 20.27
C ASN A 138 -15.68 -16.35 21.29
N LYS A 139 -15.22 -15.80 22.45
CA LYS A 139 -14.51 -16.53 23.51
C LYS A 139 -13.22 -17.23 23.08
N GLN A 140 -12.57 -16.73 22.06
CA GLN A 140 -11.27 -17.23 21.58
C GLN A 140 -10.09 -16.56 22.31
N LEU A 141 -10.30 -15.38 22.89
CA LEU A 141 -9.37 -14.64 23.73
C LEU A 141 -10.02 -14.29 25.07
N SER A 142 -9.21 -14.27 26.14
CA SER A 142 -9.63 -13.62 27.39
C SER A 142 -9.57 -12.09 27.24
N GLN A 143 -10.24 -11.36 28.13
CA GLN A 143 -10.20 -9.89 28.12
C GLN A 143 -8.79 -9.35 28.35
N GLU A 144 -8.01 -9.99 29.23
CA GLU A 144 -6.62 -9.58 29.49
C GLU A 144 -5.73 -9.81 28.25
N GLN A 145 -5.88 -10.94 27.56
CA GLN A 145 -5.16 -11.24 26.34
C GLN A 145 -5.49 -10.23 25.23
N ALA A 146 -6.78 -9.94 25.04
CA ALA A 146 -7.22 -8.93 24.07
C ALA A 146 -6.69 -7.54 24.41
N ALA A 147 -6.68 -7.15 25.69
CA ALA A 147 -6.12 -5.88 26.13
C ALA A 147 -4.63 -5.78 25.81
N SER A 148 -3.84 -6.84 26.02
CA SER A 148 -2.41 -6.88 25.69
C SER A 148 -2.16 -6.68 24.19
N VAL A 149 -2.91 -7.41 23.32
CA VAL A 149 -2.79 -7.30 21.87
C VAL A 149 -3.25 -5.91 21.39
N THR A 150 -4.38 -5.39 21.93
CA THR A 150 -4.86 -4.05 21.59
C THR A 150 -3.86 -2.98 21.99
N GLN A 151 -3.27 -3.07 23.17
CA GLN A 151 -2.22 -2.14 23.58
C GLN A 151 -1.01 -2.17 22.65
N SER A 152 -0.58 -3.36 22.21
CA SER A 152 0.51 -3.51 21.26
C SER A 152 0.17 -2.88 19.91
N ILE A 153 -1.04 -3.09 19.38
CA ILE A 153 -1.44 -2.49 18.11
C ILE A 153 -1.55 -0.96 18.20
N MET A 154 -2.09 -0.43 19.29
CA MET A 154 -2.22 1.01 19.50
C MET A 154 -0.86 1.71 19.63
N ALA A 155 0.11 1.07 20.27
CA ALA A 155 1.48 1.57 20.36
C ALA A 155 2.25 1.52 19.02
N SER A 156 1.78 0.70 18.07
CA SER A 156 2.52 0.37 16.84
C SER A 156 2.20 1.26 15.65
N LYS A 157 1.37 2.31 15.78
CA LYS A 157 0.93 3.15 14.65
C LYS A 157 2.09 3.65 13.78
N ASN A 158 3.12 4.19 14.40
CA ASN A 158 4.28 4.72 13.68
C ASN A 158 5.06 3.61 12.96
N LEU A 159 5.20 2.44 13.60
CA LEU A 159 5.85 1.27 13.00
C LEU A 159 5.05 0.74 11.82
N ILE A 160 3.71 0.69 11.93
CA ILE A 160 2.83 0.31 10.83
C ILE A 160 3.00 1.30 9.67
N SER A 161 2.96 2.61 9.93
CA SER A 161 3.15 3.64 8.89
C SER A 161 4.47 3.49 8.15
N GLN A 162 5.57 3.28 8.88
CA GLN A 162 6.90 3.06 8.30
C GLN A 162 7.01 1.73 7.52
N SER A 163 6.26 0.72 7.94
CA SER A 163 6.26 -0.63 7.33
C SER A 163 5.29 -0.75 6.16
N ILE A 164 4.40 0.22 5.95
CA ILE A 164 3.55 0.30 4.76
C ILE A 164 4.46 0.40 3.53
N GLY A 165 4.49 -0.67 2.75
CA GLY A 165 5.32 -0.79 1.56
C GLY A 165 4.77 0.00 0.37
N ARG A 166 4.71 -0.65 -0.79
CA ARG A 166 4.23 -0.05 -2.02
C ARG A 166 2.74 0.26 -1.93
N THR A 167 2.39 1.54 -1.85
CA THR A 167 1.02 2.05 -2.01
C THR A 167 0.73 2.41 -3.46
N ILE A 168 -0.56 2.47 -3.81
CA ILE A 168 -1.03 2.94 -5.12
C ILE A 168 -1.57 4.34 -4.94
N SER A 169 -0.94 5.35 -5.54
CA SER A 169 -1.52 6.70 -5.61
C SER A 169 -2.72 6.67 -6.56
N VAL A 170 -3.90 6.96 -6.04
CA VAL A 170 -5.17 6.94 -6.80
C VAL A 170 -5.68 8.33 -7.10
N VAL A 171 -5.46 9.30 -6.20
CA VAL A 171 -5.72 10.72 -6.43
C VAL A 171 -4.48 11.50 -6.04
N GLU A 172 -4.06 12.40 -6.90
CA GLU A 172 -2.98 13.36 -6.67
C GLU A 172 -3.32 14.64 -7.45
N VAL A 173 -3.78 15.64 -6.73
CA VAL A 173 -4.16 16.93 -7.29
C VAL A 173 -3.55 18.05 -6.44
N PHE A 174 -3.30 19.19 -7.06
CA PHE A 174 -2.75 20.34 -6.36
C PHE A 174 -3.40 21.63 -6.81
N ARG A 175 -3.26 22.68 -5.98
CA ARG A 175 -3.62 24.05 -6.34
C ARG A 175 -2.58 25.01 -5.80
N THR A 176 -2.55 26.21 -6.39
CA THR A 176 -1.71 27.30 -5.93
C THR A 176 -2.53 28.23 -5.06
N LEU A 177 -2.08 28.49 -3.85
CA LEU A 177 -2.70 29.41 -2.92
C LEU A 177 -2.30 30.86 -3.23
N SER A 178 -3.00 31.84 -2.65
CA SER A 178 -2.75 33.27 -2.82
C SER A 178 -1.34 33.72 -2.44
N ASN A 179 -0.74 33.05 -1.45
CA ASN A 179 0.64 33.24 -1.01
C ASN A 179 1.69 32.49 -1.87
N LYS A 180 1.30 31.95 -3.03
CA LYS A 180 2.08 31.15 -3.98
C LYS A 180 2.46 29.76 -3.48
N ASN A 181 2.18 29.38 -2.24
CA ASN A 181 2.36 28.01 -1.75
C ASN A 181 1.52 27.02 -2.56
N LYS A 182 1.93 25.79 -2.55
CA LYS A 182 1.20 24.67 -3.16
C LYS A 182 0.46 23.90 -2.09
N GLU A 183 -0.81 23.65 -2.31
CA GLU A 183 -1.60 22.71 -1.54
C GLU A 183 -1.79 21.46 -2.38
N VAL A 184 -1.45 20.31 -1.82
CA VAL A 184 -1.53 19.00 -2.49
C VAL A 184 -2.47 18.11 -1.71
N LEU A 185 -3.41 17.48 -2.40
CA LEU A 185 -4.27 16.41 -1.89
C LEU A 185 -3.82 15.10 -2.51
N VAL A 186 -3.56 14.12 -1.66
CA VAL A 186 -3.18 12.77 -2.06
C VAL A 186 -4.14 11.76 -1.44
N ARG A 187 -4.60 10.80 -2.25
CA ARG A 187 -5.27 9.58 -1.79
C ARG A 187 -4.48 8.38 -2.26
N ILE A 188 -4.15 7.50 -1.35
CA ILE A 188 -3.43 6.25 -1.60
C ILE A 188 -4.31 5.06 -1.27
N ALA A 189 -4.10 3.96 -1.97
CA ALA A 189 -4.71 2.67 -1.69
C ALA A 189 -3.64 1.67 -1.28
N TYR A 190 -3.95 0.80 -0.33
CA TYR A 190 -3.09 -0.27 0.13
C TYR A 190 -3.90 -1.57 0.22
N ASN A 191 -3.33 -2.68 -0.23
CA ASN A 191 -4.02 -3.96 -0.21
C ASN A 191 -4.32 -4.40 1.23
N SER A 192 -5.57 -4.76 1.53
CA SER A 192 -6.03 -5.12 2.88
C SER A 192 -5.32 -6.34 3.45
N ASN A 193 -5.01 -7.35 2.63
CA ASN A 193 -4.28 -8.52 3.09
C ASN A 193 -2.83 -8.16 3.46
N MET A 194 -2.17 -7.33 2.65
CA MET A 194 -0.83 -6.82 2.99
C MET A 194 -0.86 -5.96 4.26
N ALA A 195 -1.93 -5.20 4.48
CA ALA A 195 -2.11 -4.40 5.69
C ALA A 195 -2.22 -5.28 6.94
N LYS A 196 -3.03 -6.33 6.87
CA LYS A 196 -3.18 -7.33 7.94
C LYS A 196 -1.85 -8.02 8.26
N GLU A 197 -1.13 -8.50 7.24
CA GLU A 197 0.18 -9.14 7.42
C GLU A 197 1.21 -8.18 8.04
N THR A 198 1.21 -6.91 7.62
CA THR A 198 2.09 -5.89 8.21
C THR A 198 1.78 -5.67 9.69
N ALA A 199 0.51 -5.49 10.04
CA ALA A 199 0.07 -5.31 11.42
C ALA A 199 0.40 -6.53 12.28
N LYS A 200 0.09 -7.74 11.80
CA LYS A 200 0.39 -9.01 12.44
C LYS A 200 1.87 -9.17 12.77
N LYS A 201 2.74 -8.90 11.79
CA LYS A 201 4.19 -8.97 11.99
C LYS A 201 4.65 -8.03 13.11
N ILE A 202 4.20 -6.78 13.09
CA ILE A 202 4.59 -5.76 14.07
C ILE A 202 4.09 -6.13 15.47
N VAL A 203 2.83 -6.57 15.59
CA VAL A 203 2.26 -7.00 16.88
C VAL A 203 3.02 -8.21 17.43
N ARG A 204 3.32 -9.19 16.58
CA ARG A 204 4.11 -10.36 16.96
C ARG A 204 5.48 -9.96 17.52
N GLU A 205 6.22 -9.11 16.81
CA GLU A 205 7.54 -8.63 17.25
C GLU A 205 7.46 -7.85 18.57
N ASP A 206 6.41 -7.08 18.80
CA ASP A 206 6.22 -6.34 20.06
C ASP A 206 5.89 -7.28 21.23
N LEU A 207 5.01 -8.26 21.02
CA LEU A 207 4.70 -9.27 22.04
C LEU A 207 5.91 -10.15 22.35
N GLU A 208 6.71 -10.55 21.36
CA GLU A 208 7.95 -11.29 21.56
C GLU A 208 8.94 -10.50 22.42
N LYS A 209 9.14 -9.21 22.14
CA LYS A 209 10.01 -8.32 22.93
C LYS A 209 9.55 -8.19 24.38
N LYS A 210 8.23 -8.23 24.62
CA LYS A 210 7.64 -8.21 25.97
C LYS A 210 7.67 -9.57 26.67
N GLY A 211 8.13 -10.62 25.99
CA GLY A 211 8.11 -12.00 26.51
C GLY A 211 6.72 -12.60 26.60
N ASP A 212 5.73 -12.01 25.92
CA ASP A 212 4.36 -12.49 25.91
C ASP A 212 4.21 -13.71 24.98
N LYS A 213 3.70 -14.80 25.52
CA LYS A 213 3.51 -16.06 24.78
C LYS A 213 2.40 -15.99 23.73
N LEU A 214 1.56 -14.95 23.76
CA LEU A 214 0.47 -14.74 22.81
C LEU A 214 0.93 -14.66 21.35
N HIS A 215 2.19 -14.24 21.12
CA HIS A 215 2.75 -14.19 19.75
C HIS A 215 2.67 -15.52 18.99
N LYS A 216 2.67 -16.67 19.71
CA LYS A 216 2.58 -18.02 19.12
C LYS A 216 1.18 -18.38 18.64
N ASP A 217 0.16 -17.78 19.24
CA ASP A 217 -1.24 -18.10 19.00
C ASP A 217 -1.97 -17.05 18.14
N LEU A 218 -1.29 -15.95 17.77
CA LEU A 218 -1.89 -14.86 16.99
C LEU A 218 -2.55 -15.34 15.71
N ASP A 219 -1.96 -16.29 14.99
CA ASP A 219 -2.51 -16.84 13.74
C ASP A 219 -3.85 -17.54 13.93
N LYS A 220 -3.98 -18.29 15.03
CA LYS A 220 -5.23 -18.98 15.38
C LYS A 220 -6.30 -18.00 15.87
N MET A 221 -5.88 -16.98 16.60
CA MET A 221 -6.76 -16.03 17.26
C MET A 221 -7.37 -15.02 16.31
N LEU A 222 -6.59 -14.53 15.36
CA LEU A 222 -7.03 -13.47 14.45
C LEU A 222 -7.59 -14.01 13.12
N GLY A 223 -7.54 -15.34 12.90
CA GLY A 223 -8.06 -15.98 11.69
C GLY A 223 -7.33 -15.54 10.41
N TRP A 224 -6.05 -15.24 10.53
CA TRP A 224 -5.22 -14.68 9.46
C TRP A 224 -4.35 -15.75 8.81
#